data_6113787dfbc3827152008d06efce6814
#
_entry.id   6113787dfbc3827152008d06efce6814
#
_cell.length_a   1.000
_cell.length_b   1.000
_cell.length_c   1.000
_cell.angle_alpha   90.00
_cell.angle_beta   90.00
_cell.angle_gamma   90.00
#
_symmetry.space_group_name_H-M   'P 1'
#
loop_
_entity.id
_entity.type
_entity.pdbx_description
1 polymer ?
#
loop_
_entity_poly.entity_id
_entity_poly.type
_entity_poly.pdbx_seq_one_letter_code
_entity_poly.pdbx_strand_id
1 'polypeptide(L)' 'MKKSEFKKLTLDKAKKDLEKHKKDLFNLRFQQVNGQLTNTSKFNLTKKTIAKLLTFIEGKKSA' A
#
# COMPACT_ATOMS: atom_id res chain seq x y z
N MET A 1 7.88 4.51 0.43
CA MET A 1 8.94 3.91 -0.40
C MET A 1 9.81 4.98 -1.04
N LYS A 2 11.11 4.73 -1.07
CA LYS A 2 12.05 5.61 -1.77
C LYS A 2 12.00 5.32 -3.27
N LYS A 3 12.29 6.34 -4.06
CA LYS A 3 12.26 6.19 -5.53
C LYS A 3 13.20 5.08 -6.03
N SER A 4 14.37 4.92 -5.39
CA SER A 4 15.34 3.90 -5.78
C SER A 4 14.79 2.48 -5.54
N GLU A 5 14.07 2.27 -4.47
CA GLU A 5 13.44 0.99 -4.16
C GLU A 5 12.32 0.70 -5.15
N PHE A 6 11.58 1.74 -5.52
CA PHE A 6 10.47 1.61 -6.47
C PHE A 6 10.96 1.18 -7.85
N LYS A 7 12.13 1.69 -8.27
CA LYS A 7 12.71 1.34 -9.56
C LYS A 7 13.15 -0.12 -9.63
N LYS A 8 13.57 -0.68 -8.49
CA LYS A 8 14.00 -2.08 -8.40
C LYS A 8 12.83 -3.04 -8.22
N LEU A 9 11.63 -2.52 -8.03
CA LEU A 9 10.46 -3.32 -7.77
C LEU A 9 9.99 -4.03 -9.04
N THR A 10 9.85 -5.34 -8.97
CA THR A 10 9.29 -6.12 -10.08
C THR A 10 7.77 -6.14 -9.97
N LEU A 11 7.10 -6.47 -11.07
CA LEU A 11 5.63 -6.53 -11.10
C LEU A 11 5.09 -7.55 -10.08
N ASP A 12 5.72 -8.73 -10.02
CA ASP A 12 5.31 -9.77 -9.08
C ASP A 12 5.47 -9.31 -7.64
N LYS A 13 6.61 -8.70 -7.33
CA LYS A 13 6.87 -8.18 -6.00
C LYS A 13 5.91 -7.06 -5.63
N ALA A 14 5.62 -6.19 -6.60
CA ALA A 14 4.65 -5.11 -6.39
C ALA A 14 3.27 -5.66 -6.04
N LYS A 15 2.83 -6.72 -6.73
CA LYS A 15 1.55 -7.36 -6.44
C LYS A 15 1.52 -7.96 -5.05
N LYS A 16 2.60 -8.63 -4.64
CA LYS A 16 2.70 -9.20 -3.29
C LYS A 16 2.67 -8.12 -2.22
N ASP A 17 3.43 -7.04 -2.43
CA ASP A 17 3.43 -5.92 -1.51
C ASP A 17 2.06 -5.26 -1.43
N LEU A 18 1.38 -5.14 -2.57
CA LEU A 18 0.03 -4.57 -2.62
C LEU A 18 -0.94 -5.39 -1.77
N GLU A 19 -0.92 -6.71 -1.90
CA GLU A 19 -1.77 -7.59 -1.10
C GLU A 19 -1.47 -7.43 0.39
N LYS A 20 -0.19 -7.38 0.74
CA LYS A 20 0.23 -7.21 2.14
C LYS A 20 -0.31 -5.89 2.71
N HIS A 21 -0.14 -4.80 1.95
CA HIS A 21 -0.63 -3.49 2.40
C HIS A 21 -2.15 -3.41 2.44
N LYS A 22 -2.84 -4.11 1.53
CA LYS A 22 -4.30 -4.19 1.57
C LYS A 22 -4.78 -4.85 2.86
N LYS A 23 -4.12 -5.93 3.29
CA LYS A 23 -4.44 -6.59 4.54
C LYS A 23 -4.19 -5.68 5.73
N ASP A 24 -3.07 -4.96 5.71
CA ASP A 24 -2.76 -3.99 6.76
C ASP A 24 -3.81 -2.90 6.82
N LEU A 25 -4.21 -2.38 5.66
CA LEU A 25 -5.25 -1.35 5.59
C LEU A 25 -6.57 -1.87 6.15
N PHE A 26 -6.94 -3.10 5.82
CA PHE A 26 -8.15 -3.71 6.34
C PHE A 26 -8.13 -3.78 7.86
N ASN A 27 -7.01 -4.22 8.42
CA ASN A 27 -6.84 -4.29 9.88
C ASN A 27 -6.93 -2.92 10.53
N LEU A 28 -6.32 -1.91 9.91
CA LEU A 28 -6.37 -0.54 10.41
C LEU A 28 -7.78 0.02 10.39
N ARG A 29 -8.52 -0.26 9.32
CA ARG A 29 -9.94 0.16 9.22
C ARG A 29 -10.79 -0.51 10.29
N PHE A 30 -10.55 -1.79 10.54
CA PHE A 30 -11.25 -2.52 11.59
C PHE A 30 -10.97 -1.90 12.95
N GLN A 31 -9.72 -1.57 13.23
CA GLN A 31 -9.34 -0.91 14.48
C GLN A 31 -10.00 0.47 14.61
N GLN A 32 -10.11 1.20 13.52
CA GLN A 32 -10.75 2.51 13.51
C GLN A 32 -12.23 2.40 13.86
N VAL A 33 -12.92 1.42 13.29
CA VAL A 33 -14.35 1.19 13.56
C VAL A 33 -14.57 0.87 15.02
N ASN A 34 -13.65 0.10 15.62
CA ASN A 34 -13.73 -0.29 17.03
C ASN A 34 -13.21 0.79 17.99
N GLY A 35 -12.77 1.92 17.46
CA GLY A 35 -12.23 3.02 18.28
C GLY A 35 -10.86 2.74 18.86
N GLN A 36 -10.16 1.71 18.38
CA GLN A 36 -8.84 1.34 18.89
C GLN A 36 -7.71 2.08 18.19
N LEU A 37 -7.98 2.66 17.02
CA LEU A 37 -6.96 3.37 16.26
C LEU A 37 -6.80 4.78 16.79
N THR A 38 -5.64 5.05 17.39
CA THR A 38 -5.32 6.37 17.93
C THR A 38 -4.49 7.22 16.99
N ASN A 39 -3.81 6.59 16.02
CA ASN A 39 -2.92 7.29 15.10
C ASN A 39 -3.38 7.08 13.65
N THR A 40 -3.99 8.12 13.07
CA THR A 40 -4.48 8.08 11.70
C THR A 40 -3.37 8.25 10.65
N SER A 41 -2.18 8.71 11.07
CA SER A 41 -1.05 8.89 10.16
C SER A 41 -0.64 7.58 9.51
N LYS A 42 -0.62 6.50 10.27
CA LYS A 42 -0.27 5.18 9.77
C LYS A 42 -1.29 4.71 8.72
N PHE A 43 -2.56 4.97 8.95
CA PHE A 43 -3.63 4.66 8.01
C PHE A 43 -3.40 5.39 6.68
N ASN A 44 -3.11 6.68 6.75
CA ASN A 44 -2.88 7.51 5.57
C ASN A 44 -1.63 7.07 4.81
N LEU A 45 -0.55 6.71 5.52
CA LEU A 45 0.67 6.22 4.89
C LEU A 45 0.44 4.93 4.13
N THR A 46 -0.28 3.99 4.75
CA THR A 46 -0.61 2.72 4.11
C THR A 46 -1.46 2.95 2.86
N LYS A 47 -2.43 3.83 2.94
CA LYS A 47 -3.29 4.18 1.81
C LYS A 47 -2.47 4.77 0.65
N LYS A 48 -1.55 5.68 0.96
CA LYS A 48 -0.66 6.28 -0.05
C LYS A 48 0.23 5.24 -0.70
N THR A 49 0.78 4.32 0.09
CA THR A 49 1.62 3.25 -0.43
C THR A 49 0.85 2.36 -1.40
N ILE A 50 -0.39 2.01 -1.06
CA ILE A 50 -1.25 1.21 -1.94
C ILE A 50 -1.50 1.94 -3.25
N ALA A 51 -1.78 3.25 -3.19
CA ALA A 51 -2.01 4.04 -4.39
C ALA A 51 -0.78 4.04 -5.30
N LYS A 52 0.41 4.19 -4.73
CA LYS A 52 1.65 4.16 -5.49
C LYS A 52 1.88 2.80 -6.15
N LEU A 53 1.62 1.72 -5.43
CA LEU A 53 1.78 0.37 -5.97
C LEU A 53 0.79 0.11 -7.11
N LEU A 54 -0.45 0.56 -6.95
CA LEU A 54 -1.45 0.44 -8.01
C LEU A 54 -1.03 1.18 -9.27
N THR A 55 -0.55 2.41 -9.12
CA THR A 55 -0.06 3.21 -10.24
C THR A 55 1.10 2.52 -10.94
N PHE A 56 2.03 1.96 -10.17
CA PHE A 56 3.17 1.23 -10.71
C PHE A 56 2.72 0.03 -11.53
N ILE A 57 1.81 -0.77 -10.98
CA ILE A 57 1.31 -1.98 -11.65
C ILE A 57 0.56 -1.63 -12.93
N GLU A 58 -0.30 -0.63 -12.88
CA GLU A 58 -1.07 -0.18 -14.03
C GLU A 58 -0.14 0.39 -15.11
N GLY A 59 0.87 1.14 -14.71
CA GLY A 59 1.87 1.66 -15.64
C GLY A 59 2.60 0.56 -16.39
N LYS A 60 2.95 -0.52 -15.70
CA LYS A 60 3.60 -1.67 -16.32
C LYS A 60 2.67 -2.41 -17.27
N LYS A 61 1.39 -2.51 -16.94
CA LYS A 61 0.40 -3.13 -17.82
C LYS A 61 0.16 -2.30 -19.07
N SER A 62 0.17 -0.98 -18.93
CA SER A 62 -0.07 -0.06 -20.04
C SER A 62 1.11 0.04 -20.99
N ALA A 63 2.28 -0.24 -20.50
CA ALA A 63 3.49 -0.20 -21.31
C ALA A 63 3.64 -1.47 -22.12
#